data_284557825ffc3082ca1971cbb12c90cf
#
_entry.id   284557825ffc3082ca1971cbb12c90cf
#
_cell.length_a   1.000
_cell.length_b   1.000
_cell.length_c   1.000
_cell.angle_alpha   90.00
_cell.angle_beta   90.00
_cell.angle_gamma   90.00
#
_symmetry.space_group_name_H-M   'P 1'
#
loop_
_entity.id
_entity.type
_entity.pdbx_description
1 polymer ?
#
loop_
_entity_poly.entity_id
_entity_poly.type
_entity_poly.pdbx_seq_one_letter_code
_entity_poly.pdbx_strand_id
1 'polypeptide(L)'
;RGGAGGGAGGAAGTGGTGTCTATTLKAAANCSGKLFGAALSSAHLGETAYATAAKEHSFCSPENEMKWDQIEATRGTFTFGPADQIVTFAMQNGLKIKGHTLVWHKQLPTWVTSLTTAADVRKAMVDHINGVIGHFKGKVTVWDVVNEAYITDGKTGDGNPRLRDSVFSTVIGPTFIDEAFMAARAADKDALLVYNEFASEGLSDKSTAVYNMVKDMKMRGIPIDGVGLQMHIGYNTNPTAADVATNMQRLADLGLKVFISEMDVNSCAGYSDAQEKAQYHDMVATCVAQPACAAVTVWGITDKYTWLDINNNANSAAGCATGVLPSALLWDTNYVKKSSYTGAMDALQGR
;
A
#
# COMPACT_ATOMS: atom_id res chain seq x y z
N ARG A 1 -34.83 34.21 30.75
CA ARG A 1 -33.57 33.59 31.21
C ARG A 1 -33.34 32.38 30.38
N GLY A 2 -32.49 32.25 29.27
CA GLY A 2 -31.08 32.62 29.16
C GLY A 2 -30.24 31.37 29.46
N GLY A 3 -29.88 30.56 28.44
CA GLY A 3 -28.96 29.47 28.54
C GLY A 3 -28.33 29.23 27.14
N ALA A 4 -27.16 29.82 26.95
CA ALA A 4 -26.38 29.65 25.71
C ALA A 4 -25.69 28.30 25.71
N GLY A 5 -25.88 27.49 24.67
CA GLY A 5 -25.11 26.31 24.35
C GLY A 5 -23.96 26.66 23.40
N GLY A 6 -22.72 26.55 23.90
CA GLY A 6 -21.52 26.77 23.10
C GLY A 6 -21.25 25.66 22.13
N GLY A 7 -21.25 25.96 20.83
CA GLY A 7 -20.75 25.08 19.80
C GLY A 7 -19.22 25.10 19.81
N ALA A 8 -18.61 23.92 19.94
CA ALA A 8 -17.18 23.74 19.74
C ALA A 8 -16.90 23.74 18.23
N GLY A 9 -16.49 24.89 17.70
CA GLY A 9 -15.96 25.00 16.35
C GLY A 9 -14.59 24.33 16.26
N GLY A 10 -14.49 23.29 15.44
CA GLY A 10 -13.21 22.71 15.06
C GLY A 10 -12.37 23.75 14.31
N ALA A 11 -11.25 24.17 14.93
CA ALA A 11 -10.31 25.07 14.28
C ALA A 11 -9.67 24.36 13.08
N ALA A 12 -9.95 24.85 11.88
CA ALA A 12 -9.15 24.56 10.70
C ALA A 12 -7.76 25.14 10.96
N GLY A 13 -6.76 24.28 11.02
CA GLY A 13 -5.37 24.68 11.19
C GLY A 13 -4.94 25.57 10.03
N THR A 14 -4.71 26.84 10.31
CA THR A 14 -4.05 27.76 9.40
C THR A 14 -2.63 27.28 9.18
N GLY A 15 -2.25 26.95 7.93
CA GLY A 15 -0.91 26.60 7.53
C GLY A 15 0.08 27.70 7.91
N GLY A 16 0.80 27.49 9.00
CA GLY A 16 1.90 28.35 9.42
C GLY A 16 3.08 28.18 8.45
N THR A 17 3.61 29.28 7.96
CA THR A 17 4.82 29.39 7.14
C THR A 17 6.12 29.14 7.95
N GLY A 18 6.06 28.32 8.97
CA GLY A 18 7.23 27.90 9.76
C GLY A 18 8.00 26.80 9.03
N THR A 19 9.32 26.96 8.92
CA THR A 19 10.22 25.95 8.38
C THR A 19 10.09 24.68 9.23
N CYS A 20 9.76 23.52 8.60
CA CYS A 20 9.72 22.24 9.31
C CYS A 20 11.14 21.82 9.69
N THR A 21 11.41 21.71 10.99
CA THR A 21 12.73 21.30 11.54
C THR A 21 12.71 19.88 12.11
N ALA A 22 11.83 19.03 11.59
CA ALA A 22 11.66 17.66 12.04
C ALA A 22 12.96 16.85 11.88
N THR A 23 13.21 15.93 12.83
CA THR A 23 14.38 15.04 12.82
C THR A 23 14.01 13.57 12.58
N THR A 24 12.71 13.26 12.50
CA THR A 24 12.18 11.93 12.19
C THR A 24 11.18 11.99 11.06
N LEU A 25 11.02 10.90 10.31
CA LEU A 25 10.03 10.78 9.23
C LEU A 25 8.60 11.07 9.73
N LYS A 26 8.24 10.56 10.91
CA LYS A 26 6.92 10.81 11.53
C LYS A 26 6.68 12.31 11.76
N ALA A 27 7.67 13.00 12.31
CA ALA A 27 7.54 14.43 12.57
C ALA A 27 7.49 15.24 11.26
N ALA A 28 8.30 14.89 10.26
CA ALA A 28 8.30 15.53 8.94
C ALA A 28 6.98 15.29 8.18
N ALA A 29 6.45 14.08 8.24
CA ALA A 29 5.15 13.74 7.67
C ALA A 29 4.01 14.54 8.31
N ASN A 30 4.06 14.75 9.62
CA ASN A 30 3.10 15.63 10.31
C ASN A 30 3.19 17.09 9.82
N CYS A 31 4.40 17.61 9.55
CA CYS A 31 4.55 18.95 8.97
C CYS A 31 3.91 19.06 7.58
N SER A 32 4.06 18.05 6.75
CA SER A 32 3.48 18.04 5.39
C SER A 32 1.99 17.71 5.36
N GLY A 33 1.39 17.34 6.50
CA GLY A 33 0.00 16.89 6.57
C GLY A 33 -0.24 15.53 5.92
N LYS A 34 0.81 14.74 5.70
CA LYS A 34 0.76 13.39 5.11
C LYS A 34 1.05 12.31 6.14
N LEU A 35 0.77 11.06 5.77
CA LEU A 35 1.26 9.90 6.49
C LEU A 35 2.51 9.37 5.77
N PHE A 36 3.50 8.96 6.55
CA PHE A 36 4.68 8.27 6.02
C PHE A 36 4.88 6.97 6.77
N GLY A 37 4.96 5.86 6.07
CA GLY A 37 4.91 4.53 6.63
C GLY A 37 5.91 3.55 6.06
N ALA A 38 5.91 2.34 6.65
CA ALA A 38 6.67 1.21 6.15
C ALA A 38 5.87 -0.10 6.25
N ALA A 39 6.19 -1.05 5.39
CA ALA A 39 5.78 -2.43 5.59
C ALA A 39 6.55 -3.02 6.79
N LEU A 40 5.83 -3.72 7.67
CA LEU A 40 6.38 -4.32 8.88
C LEU A 40 6.20 -5.84 8.85
N SER A 41 7.23 -6.56 9.31
CA SER A 41 7.16 -7.98 9.57
C SER A 41 7.17 -8.27 11.08
N SER A 42 6.24 -9.10 11.53
CA SER A 42 6.14 -9.53 12.93
C SER A 42 7.39 -10.29 13.40
N ALA A 43 8.06 -10.99 12.47
CA ALA A 43 9.29 -11.75 12.75
C ALA A 43 10.43 -10.88 13.27
N HIS A 44 10.45 -9.58 12.95
CA HIS A 44 11.54 -8.66 13.27
C HIS A 44 11.21 -7.64 14.36
N LEU A 45 9.96 -7.57 14.82
CA LEU A 45 9.55 -6.60 15.86
C LEU A 45 10.26 -6.80 17.19
N GLY A 46 10.80 -8.00 17.46
CA GLY A 46 11.64 -8.29 18.62
C GLY A 46 13.07 -7.75 18.52
N GLU A 47 13.54 -7.35 17.35
CA GLU A 47 14.85 -6.75 17.13
C GLU A 47 14.80 -5.26 17.52
N THR A 48 15.57 -4.84 18.52
CA THR A 48 15.57 -3.45 19.02
C THR A 48 15.83 -2.42 17.92
N ALA A 49 16.78 -2.70 17.02
CA ALA A 49 17.12 -1.77 15.93
C ALA A 49 15.96 -1.64 14.92
N TYR A 50 15.34 -2.77 14.54
CA TYR A 50 14.17 -2.80 13.66
C TYR A 50 13.00 -2.03 14.27
N ALA A 51 12.65 -2.36 15.52
CA ALA A 51 11.56 -1.68 16.22
C ALA A 51 11.80 -0.18 16.39
N THR A 52 13.07 0.24 16.59
CA THR A 52 13.43 1.66 16.70
C THR A 52 13.23 2.39 15.37
N ALA A 53 13.67 1.82 14.26
CA ALA A 53 13.45 2.39 12.93
C ALA A 53 11.94 2.40 12.57
N ALA A 54 11.21 1.35 12.91
CA ALA A 54 9.76 1.28 12.67
C ALA A 54 8.98 2.41 13.39
N LYS A 55 9.39 2.81 14.59
CA LYS A 55 8.77 3.91 15.36
C LYS A 55 8.95 5.30 14.73
N GLU A 56 9.88 5.45 13.79
CA GLU A 56 10.04 6.72 13.05
C GLU A 56 8.92 6.98 12.04
N HIS A 57 7.96 6.07 11.89
CA HIS A 57 6.85 6.17 10.95
C HIS A 57 5.54 6.58 11.63
N SER A 58 4.61 7.14 10.87
CA SER A 58 3.23 7.49 11.30
C SER A 58 2.18 6.52 10.75
N PHE A 59 2.59 5.60 9.88
CA PHE A 59 1.74 4.67 9.16
C PHE A 59 2.46 3.33 8.98
N CYS A 60 1.74 2.23 8.87
CA CYS A 60 2.34 0.94 8.53
C CYS A 60 1.36 0.02 7.79
N SER A 61 1.94 -1.00 7.15
CA SER A 61 1.22 -2.12 6.55
C SER A 61 1.90 -3.42 6.99
N PRO A 62 1.18 -4.49 7.38
CA PRO A 62 1.78 -5.81 7.49
C PRO A 62 2.32 -6.26 6.13
N GLU A 63 3.57 -6.76 6.09
CA GLU A 63 4.19 -7.16 4.82
C GLU A 63 3.56 -8.43 4.26
N ASN A 64 3.36 -9.45 5.14
CA ASN A 64 2.79 -10.74 4.77
C ASN A 64 1.65 -11.20 5.67
N GLU A 65 1.60 -10.77 6.91
CA GLU A 65 0.82 -11.36 7.99
C GLU A 65 -0.70 -11.21 7.85
N MET A 66 -1.18 -10.33 6.94
CA MET A 66 -2.60 -10.21 6.61
C MET A 66 -2.98 -10.81 5.25
N LYS A 67 -2.05 -11.52 4.60
CA LYS A 67 -2.35 -12.24 3.35
C LYS A 67 -3.12 -13.52 3.63
N TRP A 68 -3.89 -13.99 2.69
CA TRP A 68 -4.88 -15.05 2.90
C TRP A 68 -4.29 -16.34 3.45
N ASP A 69 -3.18 -16.83 2.89
CA ASP A 69 -2.51 -18.05 3.33
C ASP A 69 -1.96 -17.97 4.77
N GLN A 70 -1.65 -16.76 5.24
CA GLN A 70 -1.16 -16.51 6.60
C GLN A 70 -2.31 -16.45 7.61
N ILE A 71 -3.45 -15.89 7.22
CA ILE A 71 -4.59 -15.71 8.13
C ILE A 71 -5.55 -16.90 8.11
N GLU A 72 -5.81 -17.51 6.95
CA GLU A 72 -6.81 -18.57 6.80
C GLU A 72 -6.24 -19.74 5.96
N ALA A 73 -5.13 -20.31 6.39
CA ALA A 73 -4.51 -21.47 5.75
C ALA A 73 -5.46 -22.67 5.65
N THR A 74 -6.36 -22.83 6.63
CA THR A 74 -7.42 -23.84 6.67
C THR A 74 -8.77 -23.14 6.64
N ARG A 75 -9.65 -23.58 5.75
CA ARG A 75 -10.98 -22.99 5.54
C ARG A 75 -11.75 -22.79 6.85
N GLY A 76 -12.17 -21.56 7.13
CA GLY A 76 -12.93 -21.19 8.31
C GLY A 76 -12.12 -21.14 9.61
N THR A 77 -10.81 -21.38 9.55
CA THR A 77 -9.92 -21.30 10.72
C THR A 77 -8.97 -20.11 10.56
N PHE A 78 -9.22 -19.06 11.35
CA PHE A 78 -8.43 -17.84 11.29
C PHE A 78 -7.31 -17.83 12.31
N THR A 79 -6.11 -17.43 11.88
CA THR A 79 -4.89 -17.28 12.70
C THR A 79 -4.41 -15.84 12.64
N PHE A 80 -4.79 -15.02 13.62
CA PHE A 80 -4.48 -13.59 13.63
C PHE A 80 -3.21 -13.23 14.40
N GLY A 81 -2.60 -14.15 15.14
CA GLY A 81 -1.51 -13.86 16.09
C GLY A 81 -0.36 -13.01 15.51
N PRO A 82 0.27 -13.37 14.40
CA PRO A 82 1.33 -12.55 13.78
C PRO A 82 0.85 -11.15 13.37
N ALA A 83 -0.33 -11.04 12.76
CA ALA A 83 -0.91 -9.75 12.39
C ALA A 83 -1.28 -8.89 13.62
N ASP A 84 -1.82 -9.50 14.68
CA ASP A 84 -2.12 -8.83 15.94
C ASP A 84 -0.87 -8.25 16.62
N GLN A 85 0.30 -8.88 16.47
CA GLN A 85 1.57 -8.34 16.98
C GLN A 85 1.90 -6.99 16.29
N ILE A 86 1.76 -6.91 14.95
CA ILE A 86 2.00 -5.68 14.20
C ILE A 86 0.96 -4.61 14.58
N VAL A 87 -0.32 -4.99 14.65
CA VAL A 87 -1.40 -4.07 15.03
C VAL A 87 -1.18 -3.52 16.45
N THR A 88 -0.79 -4.38 17.39
CA THR A 88 -0.48 -3.97 18.77
C THR A 88 0.70 -3.03 18.81
N PHE A 89 1.80 -3.35 18.11
CA PHE A 89 2.98 -2.48 18.01
C PHE A 89 2.60 -1.11 17.42
N ALA A 90 1.84 -1.09 16.33
CA ALA A 90 1.41 0.13 15.67
C ALA A 90 0.57 1.01 16.60
N MET A 91 -0.42 0.45 17.27
CA MET A 91 -1.28 1.18 18.20
C MET A 91 -0.48 1.74 19.39
N GLN A 92 0.42 0.96 19.97
CA GLN A 92 1.28 1.40 21.10
C GLN A 92 2.22 2.55 20.73
N ASN A 93 2.61 2.64 19.43
CA ASN A 93 3.53 3.66 18.95
C ASN A 93 2.83 4.76 18.12
N GLY A 94 1.49 4.78 18.08
CA GLY A 94 0.70 5.80 17.41
C GLY A 94 0.87 5.80 15.88
N LEU A 95 1.00 4.62 15.27
CA LEU A 95 0.97 4.44 13.82
C LEU A 95 -0.47 4.11 13.40
N LYS A 96 -0.92 4.68 12.29
CA LYS A 96 -2.14 4.22 11.60
C LYS A 96 -1.80 2.98 10.77
N ILE A 97 -2.80 2.15 10.47
CA ILE A 97 -2.59 0.83 9.87
C ILE A 97 -3.39 0.70 8.59
N LYS A 98 -2.72 0.25 7.53
CA LYS A 98 -3.32 -0.25 6.30
C LYS A 98 -3.26 -1.79 6.31
N GLY A 99 -4.38 -2.45 6.16
CA GLY A 99 -4.45 -3.89 5.99
C GLY A 99 -4.12 -4.29 4.55
N HIS A 100 -3.22 -5.23 4.37
CA HIS A 100 -2.75 -5.73 3.09
C HIS A 100 -2.67 -7.25 3.11
N THR A 101 -3.44 -7.94 2.34
CA THR A 101 -4.50 -7.57 1.41
C THR A 101 -5.62 -8.63 1.47
N LEU A 102 -6.87 -8.23 1.18
CA LEU A 102 -8.01 -9.16 1.32
C LEU A 102 -8.12 -10.13 0.15
N VAL A 103 -8.02 -9.65 -1.09
CA VAL A 103 -8.15 -10.47 -2.31
C VAL A 103 -6.96 -10.25 -3.22
N TRP A 104 -6.17 -11.29 -3.41
CA TRP A 104 -4.99 -11.29 -4.27
C TRP A 104 -4.84 -12.64 -4.97
N HIS A 105 -4.22 -12.67 -6.15
CA HIS A 105 -4.01 -13.88 -6.93
C HIS A 105 -2.86 -14.77 -6.42
N LYS A 106 -2.00 -14.23 -5.54
CA LYS A 106 -0.89 -14.94 -4.89
C LYS A 106 -1.16 -15.21 -3.41
N GLN A 107 -0.33 -16.03 -2.80
CA GLN A 107 -0.39 -16.40 -1.38
C GLN A 107 -1.81 -16.81 -0.97
N LEU A 108 -2.43 -17.67 -1.82
CA LEU A 108 -3.72 -18.31 -1.56
C LEU A 108 -3.49 -19.76 -1.09
N PRO A 109 -4.20 -20.22 -0.06
CA PRO A 109 -4.14 -21.62 0.33
C PRO A 109 -4.76 -22.51 -0.76
N THR A 110 -4.30 -23.76 -0.84
CA THR A 110 -4.74 -24.71 -1.89
C THR A 110 -6.24 -24.93 -1.89
N TRP A 111 -6.90 -24.85 -0.71
CA TRP A 111 -8.35 -25.02 -0.63
C TRP A 111 -9.12 -23.91 -1.39
N VAL A 112 -8.56 -22.70 -1.50
CA VAL A 112 -9.16 -21.61 -2.29
C VAL A 112 -8.93 -21.85 -3.77
N THR A 113 -7.67 -22.16 -4.16
CA THR A 113 -7.31 -22.32 -5.58
C THR A 113 -7.94 -23.55 -6.23
N SER A 114 -8.41 -24.51 -5.44
CA SER A 114 -9.11 -25.71 -5.92
C SER A 114 -10.62 -25.56 -6.07
N LEU A 115 -11.20 -24.39 -5.71
CA LEU A 115 -12.62 -24.12 -5.89
C LEU A 115 -12.97 -23.96 -7.37
N THR A 116 -14.06 -24.59 -7.81
CA THR A 116 -14.45 -24.66 -9.21
C THR A 116 -15.81 -24.03 -9.53
N THR A 117 -16.61 -23.70 -8.50
CA THR A 117 -17.92 -23.08 -8.73
C THR A 117 -17.92 -21.61 -8.28
N ALA A 118 -18.59 -20.76 -9.04
CA ALA A 118 -18.72 -19.35 -8.71
C ALA A 118 -19.36 -19.11 -7.34
N ALA A 119 -20.29 -19.96 -6.94
CA ALA A 119 -20.94 -19.86 -5.63
C ALA A 119 -19.95 -20.11 -4.48
N ASP A 120 -19.10 -21.14 -4.61
CA ASP A 120 -18.11 -21.46 -3.58
C ASP A 120 -16.99 -20.41 -3.48
N VAL A 121 -16.50 -19.91 -4.63
CA VAL A 121 -15.48 -18.87 -4.66
C VAL A 121 -16.01 -17.57 -4.05
N ARG A 122 -17.24 -17.16 -4.40
CA ARG A 122 -17.90 -15.99 -3.79
C ARG A 122 -18.05 -16.15 -2.29
N LYS A 123 -18.55 -17.32 -1.87
CA LYS A 123 -18.73 -17.59 -0.43
C LYS A 123 -17.40 -17.52 0.31
N ALA A 124 -16.34 -18.15 -0.21
CA ALA A 124 -15.03 -18.12 0.39
C ALA A 124 -14.49 -16.67 0.48
N MET A 125 -14.61 -15.90 -0.60
CA MET A 125 -14.16 -14.51 -0.65
C MET A 125 -14.90 -13.62 0.37
N VAL A 126 -16.22 -13.74 0.45
CA VAL A 126 -17.03 -12.93 1.38
C VAL A 126 -16.78 -13.34 2.83
N ASP A 127 -16.68 -14.64 3.12
CA ASP A 127 -16.39 -15.14 4.47
C ASP A 127 -15.01 -14.67 4.94
N HIS A 128 -14.00 -14.74 4.07
CA HIS A 128 -12.65 -14.26 4.37
C HIS A 128 -12.63 -12.75 4.67
N ILE A 129 -13.22 -11.95 3.80
CA ILE A 129 -13.31 -10.48 3.98
C ILE A 129 -14.00 -10.16 5.31
N ASN A 130 -15.12 -10.80 5.60
CA ASN A 130 -15.87 -10.57 6.84
C ASN A 130 -15.07 -10.99 8.08
N GLY A 131 -14.39 -12.12 8.03
CA GLY A 131 -13.57 -12.62 9.13
C GLY A 131 -12.39 -11.68 9.44
N VAL A 132 -11.65 -11.28 8.41
CA VAL A 132 -10.46 -10.43 8.55
C VAL A 132 -10.84 -9.01 8.96
N ILE A 133 -11.73 -8.36 8.23
CA ILE A 133 -12.18 -7.00 8.57
C ILE A 133 -12.84 -6.99 9.95
N GLY A 134 -13.68 -8.00 10.25
CA GLY A 134 -14.37 -8.08 11.53
C GLY A 134 -13.41 -8.12 12.73
N HIS A 135 -12.31 -8.87 12.62
CA HIS A 135 -11.27 -8.95 13.66
C HIS A 135 -10.52 -7.62 13.88
N PHE A 136 -10.21 -6.92 12.79
CA PHE A 136 -9.41 -5.68 12.84
C PHE A 136 -10.24 -4.39 12.84
N LYS A 137 -11.56 -4.49 12.88
CA LYS A 137 -12.47 -3.33 12.87
C LYS A 137 -12.14 -2.32 13.96
N GLY A 138 -12.06 -1.05 13.58
CA GLY A 138 -11.69 0.05 14.47
C GLY A 138 -10.19 0.18 14.78
N LYS A 139 -9.36 -0.77 14.31
CA LYS A 139 -7.90 -0.75 14.43
C LYS A 139 -7.24 -0.44 13.07
N VAL A 140 -7.64 -1.17 12.03
CA VAL A 140 -7.20 -0.95 10.65
C VAL A 140 -8.17 0.04 10.00
N THR A 141 -7.62 1.11 9.42
CA THR A 141 -8.43 2.24 8.90
C THR A 141 -8.43 2.33 7.37
N VAL A 142 -7.57 1.56 6.71
CA VAL A 142 -7.44 1.48 5.25
C VAL A 142 -7.27 0.02 4.87
N TRP A 143 -7.94 -0.48 3.84
CA TRP A 143 -7.78 -1.84 3.33
C TRP A 143 -7.44 -1.86 1.85
N ASP A 144 -6.39 -2.56 1.48
CA ASP A 144 -6.20 -3.03 0.11
C ASP A 144 -7.20 -4.18 -0.12
N VAL A 145 -8.35 -3.85 -0.73
CA VAL A 145 -9.45 -4.82 -0.89
C VAL A 145 -9.13 -5.81 -2.00
N VAL A 146 -8.70 -5.30 -3.14
CA VAL A 146 -8.22 -6.10 -4.27
C VAL A 146 -6.84 -5.62 -4.69
N ASN A 147 -5.91 -6.56 -4.82
CA ASN A 147 -4.53 -6.32 -5.19
C ASN A 147 -4.19 -6.95 -6.54
N GLU A 148 -3.59 -6.17 -7.45
CA GLU A 148 -2.95 -6.63 -8.68
C GLU A 148 -3.87 -7.42 -9.63
N ALA A 149 -5.07 -6.92 -9.86
CA ALA A 149 -6.03 -7.61 -10.72
C ALA A 149 -5.70 -7.52 -12.22
N TYR A 150 -4.88 -6.54 -12.66
CA TYR A 150 -4.48 -6.40 -14.05
C TYR A 150 -3.09 -6.96 -14.34
N ILE A 151 -2.88 -7.49 -15.56
CA ILE A 151 -1.55 -7.87 -16.05
C ILE A 151 -0.92 -6.71 -16.82
N THR A 152 0.44 -6.67 -16.81
CA THR A 152 1.22 -5.62 -17.48
C THR A 152 1.38 -5.91 -18.97
N ASP A 153 1.50 -7.18 -19.34
CA ASP A 153 1.97 -7.71 -20.62
C ASP A 153 0.92 -8.55 -21.33
N GLY A 154 -0.27 -8.43 -21.16
CA GLY A 154 -1.32 -9.13 -21.90
C GLY A 154 -2.42 -8.17 -22.28
N LYS A 155 -2.60 -7.97 -23.54
CA LYS A 155 -3.72 -7.20 -24.05
C LYS A 155 -4.82 -8.15 -24.50
N THR A 156 -6.05 -7.74 -24.32
CA THR A 156 -7.16 -8.36 -25.03
C THR A 156 -6.97 -8.14 -26.54
N GLY A 157 -7.66 -8.91 -27.38
CA GLY A 157 -7.53 -8.77 -28.84
C GLY A 157 -7.84 -7.37 -29.38
N ASP A 158 -8.46 -6.52 -28.57
CA ASP A 158 -8.71 -5.09 -28.83
C ASP A 158 -7.59 -4.15 -28.35
N GLY A 159 -6.49 -4.70 -27.83
CA GLY A 159 -5.33 -3.93 -27.37
C GLY A 159 -5.41 -3.40 -25.95
N ASN A 160 -6.47 -3.69 -25.20
CA ASN A 160 -6.64 -3.25 -23.81
C ASN A 160 -5.93 -4.20 -22.82
N PRO A 161 -5.41 -3.70 -21.68
CA PRO A 161 -4.97 -4.54 -20.59
C PRO A 161 -6.12 -5.43 -20.09
N ARG A 162 -5.81 -6.71 -19.84
CA ARG A 162 -6.80 -7.66 -19.33
C ARG A 162 -6.62 -7.94 -17.86
N LEU A 163 -7.68 -8.44 -17.22
CA LEU A 163 -7.59 -8.97 -15.88
C LEU A 163 -6.64 -10.19 -15.86
N ARG A 164 -5.89 -10.29 -14.79
CA ARG A 164 -5.03 -11.43 -14.48
C ARG A 164 -5.88 -12.67 -14.24
N ASP A 165 -5.45 -13.81 -14.79
CA ASP A 165 -6.08 -15.10 -14.51
C ASP A 165 -5.84 -15.46 -13.03
N SER A 166 -6.92 -15.70 -12.31
CA SER A 166 -6.96 -16.10 -10.91
C SER A 166 -8.25 -16.92 -10.68
N VAL A 167 -8.34 -17.63 -9.56
CA VAL A 167 -9.58 -18.32 -9.20
C VAL A 167 -10.78 -17.35 -9.18
N PHE A 168 -10.54 -16.09 -8.81
CA PHE A 168 -11.59 -15.08 -8.77
C PHE A 168 -12.03 -14.65 -10.17
N SER A 169 -11.10 -14.24 -11.00
CA SER A 169 -11.40 -13.73 -12.35
C SER A 169 -11.88 -14.83 -13.31
N THR A 170 -11.37 -16.07 -13.19
CA THR A 170 -11.72 -17.16 -14.08
C THR A 170 -13.02 -17.85 -13.71
N VAL A 171 -13.33 -17.94 -12.39
CA VAL A 171 -14.52 -18.67 -11.92
C VAL A 171 -15.71 -17.73 -11.68
N ILE A 172 -15.49 -16.54 -11.10
CA ILE A 172 -16.55 -15.53 -10.89
C ILE A 172 -16.71 -14.63 -12.12
N GLY A 173 -15.60 -14.29 -12.78
CA GLY A 173 -15.53 -13.24 -13.80
C GLY A 173 -15.17 -11.87 -13.20
N PRO A 174 -15.18 -10.80 -14.03
CA PRO A 174 -14.70 -9.47 -13.64
C PRO A 174 -15.46 -8.83 -12.48
N THR A 175 -16.69 -9.28 -12.19
CA THR A 175 -17.52 -8.76 -11.11
C THR A 175 -16.97 -9.06 -9.70
N PHE A 176 -15.97 -9.97 -9.59
CA PHE A 176 -15.37 -10.27 -8.28
C PHE A 176 -14.80 -9.03 -7.59
N ILE A 177 -14.31 -8.04 -8.36
CA ILE A 177 -13.78 -6.79 -7.81
C ILE A 177 -14.91 -6.02 -7.11
N ASP A 178 -16.02 -5.79 -7.81
CA ASP A 178 -17.18 -5.10 -7.23
C ASP A 178 -17.71 -5.82 -5.99
N GLU A 179 -17.84 -7.15 -6.09
CA GLU A 179 -18.35 -8.01 -5.01
C GLU A 179 -17.43 -7.93 -3.76
N ALA A 180 -16.10 -7.91 -3.96
CA ALA A 180 -15.15 -7.75 -2.86
C ALA A 180 -15.27 -6.37 -2.17
N PHE A 181 -15.39 -5.29 -2.94
CA PHE A 181 -15.57 -3.94 -2.39
C PHE A 181 -16.91 -3.80 -1.66
N MET A 182 -17.99 -4.37 -2.19
CA MET A 182 -19.29 -4.37 -1.51
C MET A 182 -19.23 -5.15 -0.20
N ALA A 183 -18.61 -6.33 -0.19
CA ALA A 183 -18.43 -7.13 1.03
C ALA A 183 -17.58 -6.39 2.07
N ALA A 184 -16.47 -5.77 1.66
CA ALA A 184 -15.59 -5.00 2.55
C ALA A 184 -16.32 -3.81 3.19
N ARG A 185 -17.13 -3.07 2.42
CA ARG A 185 -17.95 -1.96 2.95
C ARG A 185 -19.03 -2.44 3.90
N ALA A 186 -19.65 -3.58 3.62
CA ALA A 186 -20.63 -4.17 4.52
C ALA A 186 -19.99 -4.59 5.87
N ALA A 187 -18.75 -5.09 5.84
CA ALA A 187 -18.01 -5.48 7.04
C ALA A 187 -17.55 -4.25 7.87
N ASP A 188 -17.06 -3.20 7.20
CA ASP A 188 -16.68 -1.95 7.86
C ASP A 188 -17.11 -0.72 7.02
N LYS A 189 -18.05 0.05 7.59
CA LYS A 189 -18.59 1.26 6.94
C LYS A 189 -17.62 2.46 6.99
N ASP A 190 -16.64 2.44 7.89
CA ASP A 190 -15.77 3.58 8.21
C ASP A 190 -14.35 3.46 7.62
N ALA A 191 -13.89 2.26 7.29
CA ALA A 191 -12.58 2.05 6.68
C ALA A 191 -12.53 2.58 5.24
N LEU A 192 -11.35 3.09 4.83
CA LEU A 192 -11.07 3.44 3.44
C LEU A 192 -10.78 2.16 2.64
N LEU A 193 -11.45 1.98 1.51
CA LEU A 193 -11.33 0.82 0.64
C LEU A 193 -10.53 1.18 -0.61
N VAL A 194 -9.41 0.49 -0.82
CA VAL A 194 -8.40 0.80 -1.81
C VAL A 194 -8.24 -0.36 -2.80
N TYR A 195 -8.12 -0.04 -4.08
CA TYR A 195 -7.59 -0.93 -5.09
C TYR A 195 -6.09 -0.68 -5.23
N ASN A 196 -5.25 -1.71 -5.12
CA ASN A 196 -3.79 -1.58 -5.10
C ASN A 196 -3.16 -2.25 -6.34
N GLU A 197 -2.20 -1.57 -7.02
CA GLU A 197 -1.63 -2.09 -8.26
C GLU A 197 -0.19 -1.62 -8.48
N PHE A 198 0.63 -2.49 -9.13
CA PHE A 198 1.98 -2.17 -9.58
C PHE A 198 2.00 -1.81 -11.07
N ALA A 199 3.06 -1.14 -11.51
CA ALA A 199 3.27 -0.66 -12.88
C ALA A 199 2.06 0.17 -13.42
N SER A 200 1.39 0.86 -12.50
CA SER A 200 0.27 1.76 -12.78
C SER A 200 0.48 3.17 -12.21
N GLU A 201 1.71 3.50 -11.85
CA GLU A 201 2.09 4.71 -11.13
C GLU A 201 2.06 5.95 -12.02
N GLY A 202 2.66 5.84 -13.22
CA GLY A 202 2.67 6.91 -14.22
C GLY A 202 1.56 6.73 -15.26
N LEU A 203 1.79 7.29 -16.46
CA LEU A 203 0.90 7.18 -17.61
C LEU A 203 1.26 5.96 -18.46
N SER A 204 0.41 4.93 -18.43
CA SER A 204 0.55 3.68 -19.17
C SER A 204 -0.81 3.11 -19.56
N ASP A 205 -0.84 2.11 -20.43
CA ASP A 205 -2.08 1.38 -20.75
C ASP A 205 -2.67 0.75 -19.48
N LYS A 206 -1.84 0.19 -18.61
CA LYS A 206 -2.28 -0.41 -17.34
C LYS A 206 -2.87 0.62 -16.38
N SER A 207 -2.21 1.76 -16.21
CA SER A 207 -2.76 2.84 -15.36
C SER A 207 -4.05 3.41 -15.94
N THR A 208 -4.20 3.40 -17.27
CA THR A 208 -5.44 3.80 -17.94
C THR A 208 -6.56 2.78 -17.74
N ALA A 209 -6.25 1.47 -17.78
CA ALA A 209 -7.22 0.44 -17.45
C ALA A 209 -7.70 0.54 -15.99
N VAL A 210 -6.77 0.74 -15.04
CA VAL A 210 -7.12 0.99 -13.63
C VAL A 210 -8.00 2.22 -13.49
N TYR A 211 -7.62 3.34 -14.12
CA TYR A 211 -8.42 4.56 -14.11
C TYR A 211 -9.84 4.33 -14.65
N ASN A 212 -9.99 3.64 -15.80
CA ASN A 212 -11.29 3.37 -16.39
C ASN A 212 -12.14 2.47 -15.48
N MET A 213 -11.54 1.43 -14.87
CA MET A 213 -12.21 0.57 -13.91
C MET A 213 -12.74 1.35 -12.71
N VAL A 214 -11.89 2.12 -12.03
CA VAL A 214 -12.33 2.85 -10.83
C VAL A 214 -13.32 3.97 -11.15
N LYS A 215 -13.22 4.58 -12.34
CA LYS A 215 -14.21 5.54 -12.86
C LYS A 215 -15.58 4.87 -13.04
N ASP A 216 -15.62 3.70 -13.65
CA ASP A 216 -16.85 2.92 -13.84
C ASP A 216 -17.43 2.47 -12.47
N MET A 217 -16.59 1.98 -11.55
CA MET A 217 -17.00 1.66 -10.19
C MET A 217 -17.68 2.86 -9.51
N LYS A 218 -17.07 4.06 -9.59
CA LYS A 218 -17.65 5.28 -9.02
C LYS A 218 -19.01 5.61 -9.65
N MET A 219 -19.12 5.51 -10.98
CA MET A 219 -20.40 5.79 -11.69
C MET A 219 -21.51 4.82 -11.27
N ARG A 220 -21.17 3.55 -11.01
CA ARG A 220 -22.12 2.52 -10.54
C ARG A 220 -22.37 2.55 -9.04
N GLY A 221 -21.71 3.42 -8.29
CA GLY A 221 -21.86 3.52 -6.83
C GLY A 221 -21.17 2.39 -6.05
N ILE A 222 -20.20 1.71 -6.64
CA ILE A 222 -19.36 0.73 -5.93
C ILE A 222 -18.48 1.48 -4.92
N PRO A 223 -18.39 1.00 -3.66
CA PRO A 223 -17.79 1.74 -2.55
C PRO A 223 -16.27 1.70 -2.56
N ILE A 224 -15.64 2.32 -3.56
CA ILE A 224 -14.20 2.52 -3.63
C ILE A 224 -13.83 3.94 -3.15
N ASP A 225 -12.82 4.04 -2.28
CA ASP A 225 -12.37 5.30 -1.70
C ASP A 225 -10.99 5.73 -2.21
N GLY A 226 -10.18 4.81 -2.74
CA GLY A 226 -8.84 5.16 -3.19
C GLY A 226 -8.16 4.14 -4.08
N VAL A 227 -6.98 4.54 -4.57
CA VAL A 227 -6.08 3.71 -5.38
C VAL A 227 -4.69 3.75 -4.76
N GLY A 228 -4.07 2.58 -4.60
CA GLY A 228 -2.68 2.39 -4.24
C GLY A 228 -1.82 2.22 -5.51
N LEU A 229 -0.76 3.01 -5.58
CA LEU A 229 0.31 2.92 -6.58
C LEU A 229 1.51 2.30 -5.88
N GLN A 230 1.87 1.05 -6.20
CA GLN A 230 2.87 0.30 -5.42
C GLN A 230 4.24 0.98 -5.43
N MET A 231 4.71 1.47 -6.58
CA MET A 231 5.94 2.23 -6.71
C MET A 231 7.22 1.38 -6.50
N HIS A 232 7.25 0.15 -7.04
CA HIS A 232 8.45 -0.69 -7.07
C HIS A 232 9.39 -0.25 -8.21
N ILE A 233 10.15 0.84 -7.98
CA ILE A 233 11.00 1.48 -8.99
C ILE A 233 12.22 0.60 -9.30
N GLY A 234 12.50 0.42 -10.60
CA GLY A 234 13.59 -0.46 -11.05
C GLY A 234 13.26 -1.95 -10.99
N TYR A 235 12.03 -2.31 -10.61
CA TYR A 235 11.52 -3.68 -10.71
C TYR A 235 10.54 -3.82 -11.89
N ASN A 236 9.40 -3.14 -11.82
CA ASN A 236 8.34 -3.21 -12.83
C ASN A 236 8.02 -1.85 -13.46
N THR A 237 8.58 -0.78 -12.94
CA THR A 237 8.21 0.58 -13.32
C THR A 237 9.41 1.53 -13.16
N ASN A 238 9.45 2.56 -14.00
CA ASN A 238 10.38 3.69 -13.90
C ASN A 238 9.59 4.98 -14.22
N PRO A 239 8.64 5.37 -13.40
CA PRO A 239 7.78 6.50 -13.69
C PRO A 239 8.54 7.82 -13.50
N THR A 240 8.17 8.83 -14.29
CA THR A 240 8.59 10.20 -14.00
C THR A 240 7.67 10.84 -12.96
N ALA A 241 8.18 11.78 -12.17
CA ALA A 241 7.36 12.54 -11.21
C ALA A 241 6.18 13.25 -11.90
N ALA A 242 6.39 13.76 -13.11
CA ALA A 242 5.35 14.43 -13.90
C ALA A 242 4.21 13.48 -14.30
N ASP A 243 4.53 12.27 -14.75
CA ASP A 243 3.53 11.27 -15.10
C ASP A 243 2.77 10.78 -13.86
N VAL A 244 3.48 10.59 -12.74
CA VAL A 244 2.85 10.24 -11.45
C VAL A 244 1.91 11.34 -11.00
N ALA A 245 2.34 12.60 -11.03
CA ALA A 245 1.48 13.75 -10.67
C ALA A 245 0.22 13.82 -11.55
N THR A 246 0.36 13.60 -12.85
CA THR A 246 -0.76 13.59 -13.80
C THR A 246 -1.72 12.44 -13.50
N ASN A 247 -1.19 11.26 -13.22
CA ASN A 247 -2.00 10.08 -12.88
C ASN A 247 -2.73 10.26 -11.54
N MET A 248 -2.04 10.79 -10.52
CA MET A 248 -2.66 11.12 -9.23
C MET A 248 -3.78 12.15 -9.40
N GLN A 249 -3.57 13.17 -10.24
CA GLN A 249 -4.59 14.21 -10.47
C GLN A 249 -5.85 13.62 -11.10
N ARG A 250 -5.75 12.80 -12.16
CA ARG A 250 -6.97 12.21 -12.77
C ARG A 250 -7.73 11.28 -11.82
N LEU A 251 -7.03 10.59 -10.91
CA LEU A 251 -7.67 9.80 -9.85
C LEU A 251 -8.34 10.71 -8.80
N ALA A 252 -7.69 11.81 -8.43
CA ALA A 252 -8.25 12.81 -7.53
C ALA A 252 -9.51 13.47 -8.09
N ASP A 253 -9.56 13.71 -9.40
CA ASP A 253 -10.73 14.28 -10.09
C ASP A 253 -11.97 13.35 -10.02
N LEU A 254 -11.79 12.06 -9.76
CA LEU A 254 -12.86 11.11 -9.46
C LEU A 254 -13.29 11.13 -7.98
N GLY A 255 -12.68 11.99 -7.15
CA GLY A 255 -12.90 12.04 -5.71
C GLY A 255 -12.24 10.90 -4.94
N LEU A 256 -11.21 10.27 -5.50
CA LEU A 256 -10.47 9.18 -4.87
C LEU A 256 -9.25 9.69 -4.09
N LYS A 257 -8.94 9.02 -2.98
CA LYS A 257 -7.64 9.13 -2.34
C LYS A 257 -6.59 8.37 -3.15
N VAL A 258 -5.33 8.82 -3.07
CA VAL A 258 -4.20 8.13 -3.68
C VAL A 258 -3.19 7.78 -2.60
N PHE A 259 -2.55 6.63 -2.73
CA PHE A 259 -1.50 6.16 -1.84
C PHE A 259 -0.29 5.75 -2.68
N ILE A 260 0.91 6.19 -2.30
CA ILE A 260 2.12 5.47 -2.68
C ILE A 260 2.22 4.34 -1.66
N SER A 261 2.01 3.09 -2.09
CA SER A 261 1.62 2.03 -1.16
C SER A 261 2.73 1.05 -0.79
N GLU A 262 3.80 0.93 -1.61
CA GLU A 262 4.83 -0.11 -1.45
C GLU A 262 6.20 0.33 -2.00
N MET A 263 6.56 1.61 -1.83
CA MET A 263 7.73 2.20 -2.48
C MET A 263 9.03 1.51 -2.10
N ASP A 264 9.80 1.15 -3.10
CA ASP A 264 11.22 0.84 -3.04
C ASP A 264 11.92 1.25 -4.34
N VAL A 265 13.27 1.36 -4.28
CA VAL A 265 14.10 1.71 -5.45
C VAL A 265 15.19 0.67 -5.59
N ASN A 266 15.07 -0.20 -6.58
CA ASN A 266 16.00 -1.32 -6.78
C ASN A 266 17.33 -0.86 -7.35
N SER A 267 18.38 -0.79 -6.52
CA SER A 267 19.72 -0.40 -6.94
C SER A 267 20.33 -1.33 -8.00
N CYS A 268 19.93 -2.60 -8.02
CA CYS A 268 20.40 -3.58 -9.02
C CYS A 268 19.89 -3.28 -10.44
N ALA A 269 18.91 -2.40 -10.59
CA ALA A 269 18.51 -1.87 -11.88
C ALA A 269 19.43 -0.74 -12.40
N GLY A 270 20.56 -0.49 -11.71
CA GLY A 270 21.56 0.50 -12.11
C GLY A 270 21.43 1.84 -11.43
N TYR A 271 20.64 1.97 -10.38
CA TYR A 271 20.54 3.20 -9.60
C TYR A 271 21.76 3.38 -8.69
N SER A 272 22.44 4.53 -8.78
CA SER A 272 23.40 4.99 -7.79
C SER A 272 22.71 5.56 -6.55
N ASP A 273 23.43 5.69 -5.44
CA ASP A 273 22.89 6.28 -4.19
C ASP A 273 22.27 7.67 -4.42
N ALA A 274 22.86 8.48 -5.29
CA ALA A 274 22.34 9.81 -5.63
C ALA A 274 21.02 9.71 -6.40
N GLN A 275 20.88 8.75 -7.30
CA GLN A 275 19.66 8.51 -8.05
C GLN A 275 18.57 7.88 -7.16
N GLU A 276 18.94 6.96 -6.26
CA GLU A 276 18.02 6.43 -5.25
C GLU A 276 17.47 7.55 -4.36
N LYS A 277 18.36 8.43 -3.85
CA LYS A 277 17.96 9.64 -3.11
C LYS A 277 16.98 10.50 -3.90
N ALA A 278 17.26 10.77 -5.17
CA ALA A 278 16.42 11.58 -6.03
C ALA A 278 15.06 10.95 -6.26
N GLN A 279 14.99 9.62 -6.52
CA GLN A 279 13.73 8.92 -6.69
C GLN A 279 12.84 9.01 -5.43
N TYR A 280 13.42 8.77 -4.24
CA TYR A 280 12.68 8.93 -2.99
C TYR A 280 12.18 10.35 -2.78
N HIS A 281 13.06 11.35 -3.03
CA HIS A 281 12.68 12.75 -2.93
C HIS A 281 11.51 13.08 -3.89
N ASP A 282 11.65 12.77 -5.16
CA ASP A 282 10.71 13.21 -6.19
C ASP A 282 9.31 12.57 -6.03
N MET A 283 9.27 11.28 -5.69
CA MET A 283 7.99 10.58 -5.47
C MET A 283 7.29 11.07 -4.20
N VAL A 284 8.05 11.28 -3.11
CA VAL A 284 7.51 11.83 -1.86
C VAL A 284 7.05 13.27 -2.06
N ALA A 285 7.84 14.11 -2.74
CA ALA A 285 7.45 15.50 -3.05
C ALA A 285 6.19 15.54 -3.91
N THR A 286 6.05 14.64 -4.90
CA THR A 286 4.84 14.51 -5.72
C THR A 286 3.62 14.20 -4.86
N CYS A 287 3.73 13.28 -3.91
CA CYS A 287 2.65 12.98 -2.95
C CYS A 287 2.35 14.18 -2.04
N VAL A 288 3.37 14.86 -1.53
CA VAL A 288 3.19 16.07 -0.69
C VAL A 288 2.44 17.16 -1.43
N ALA A 289 2.77 17.39 -2.69
CA ALA A 289 2.12 18.40 -3.54
C ALA A 289 0.67 18.04 -3.91
N GLN A 290 0.28 16.76 -3.91
CA GLN A 290 -1.06 16.31 -4.30
C GLN A 290 -1.98 16.21 -3.07
N PRO A 291 -3.02 17.06 -2.94
CA PRO A 291 -3.93 17.03 -1.78
C PRO A 291 -4.66 15.68 -1.58
N ALA A 292 -4.95 14.97 -2.66
CA ALA A 292 -5.60 13.66 -2.60
C ALA A 292 -4.65 12.53 -2.17
N CYS A 293 -3.31 12.72 -2.27
CA CYS A 293 -2.36 11.75 -1.76
C CYS A 293 -2.40 11.73 -0.24
N ALA A 294 -2.71 10.57 0.34
CA ALA A 294 -2.92 10.40 1.77
C ALA A 294 -1.68 9.89 2.51
N ALA A 295 -0.91 9.03 1.87
CA ALA A 295 0.25 8.39 2.49
C ALA A 295 1.29 7.95 1.46
N VAL A 296 2.55 7.87 1.95
CA VAL A 296 3.64 7.12 1.32
C VAL A 296 4.01 5.97 2.25
N THR A 297 4.12 4.75 1.72
CA THR A 297 4.59 3.56 2.44
C THR A 297 5.79 2.97 1.71
N VAL A 298 6.91 2.82 2.40
CA VAL A 298 8.10 2.12 1.91
C VAL A 298 7.94 0.62 2.17
N TRP A 299 8.32 -0.25 1.21
CA TRP A 299 8.02 -1.69 1.35
C TRP A 299 9.10 -2.44 2.13
N GLY A 300 9.28 -2.03 3.37
CA GLY A 300 10.21 -2.61 4.35
C GLY A 300 10.89 -1.53 5.18
N ILE A 301 11.70 -1.96 6.14
CA ILE A 301 12.46 -1.06 7.03
C ILE A 301 13.91 -0.94 6.59
N THR A 302 14.58 -2.07 6.32
CA THR A 302 16.02 -2.17 6.10
C THR A 302 16.34 -3.07 4.92
N ASP A 303 17.38 -2.74 4.18
CA ASP A 303 17.90 -3.57 3.08
C ASP A 303 18.20 -5.00 3.51
N LYS A 304 18.45 -5.22 4.82
CA LYS A 304 18.69 -6.56 5.40
C LYS A 304 17.54 -7.55 5.14
N TYR A 305 16.31 -7.06 5.07
CA TYR A 305 15.09 -7.86 4.93
C TYR A 305 14.25 -7.46 3.73
N THR A 306 14.86 -6.83 2.73
CA THR A 306 14.12 -6.45 1.52
C THR A 306 13.58 -7.67 0.79
N TRP A 307 12.33 -7.61 0.34
CA TRP A 307 11.72 -8.66 -0.48
C TRP A 307 12.38 -8.82 -1.85
N LEU A 308 13.16 -7.83 -2.29
CA LEU A 308 13.91 -7.85 -3.55
C LEU A 308 15.13 -8.78 -3.50
N ASP A 309 15.48 -9.35 -2.35
CA ASP A 309 16.56 -10.31 -2.24
C ASP A 309 16.21 -11.60 -2.97
N ILE A 310 16.87 -11.83 -4.11
CA ILE A 310 16.67 -13.02 -4.96
C ILE A 310 17.07 -14.32 -4.25
N ASN A 311 17.97 -14.26 -3.25
CA ASN A 311 18.41 -15.43 -2.52
C ASN A 311 17.33 -15.96 -1.57
N ASN A 312 16.49 -15.06 -1.06
CA ASN A 312 15.40 -15.37 -0.14
C ASN A 312 14.03 -15.33 -0.82
N ASN A 313 13.94 -14.75 -2.02
CA ASN A 313 12.69 -14.63 -2.76
C ASN A 313 12.88 -14.96 -4.24
N ALA A 314 12.59 -16.20 -4.61
CA ALA A 314 12.69 -16.68 -5.99
C ALA A 314 11.78 -15.92 -7.01
N ASN A 315 10.81 -15.14 -6.53
CA ASN A 315 9.97 -14.27 -7.35
C ASN A 315 10.55 -12.86 -7.55
N SER A 316 11.68 -12.56 -6.92
CA SER A 316 12.39 -11.30 -7.09
C SER A 316 13.20 -11.33 -8.37
N ALA A 317 12.69 -10.74 -9.44
CA ALA A 317 13.43 -10.54 -10.70
C ALA A 317 14.30 -9.29 -10.64
N ALA A 318 14.91 -9.01 -9.49
CA ALA A 318 15.52 -7.72 -9.19
C ALA A 318 16.78 -7.38 -10.03
N GLY A 319 17.26 -8.30 -10.89
CA GLY A 319 18.47 -8.07 -11.69
C GLY A 319 19.78 -8.06 -10.88
N CYS A 320 19.72 -8.34 -9.58
CA CYS A 320 20.90 -8.48 -8.75
C CYS A 320 21.68 -9.76 -9.07
N ALA A 321 23.01 -9.69 -9.01
CA ALA A 321 23.83 -10.89 -9.03
C ALA A 321 23.57 -11.74 -7.77
N THR A 322 23.70 -13.07 -7.91
CA THR A 322 23.55 -13.98 -6.77
C THR A 322 24.47 -13.55 -5.61
N GLY A 323 23.92 -13.43 -4.42
CA GLY A 323 24.65 -13.01 -3.21
C GLY A 323 24.73 -11.49 -3.02
N VAL A 324 24.17 -10.69 -3.91
CA VAL A 324 24.09 -9.22 -3.77
C VAL A 324 22.71 -8.85 -3.23
N LEU A 325 22.66 -8.18 -2.07
CA LEU A 325 21.46 -7.56 -1.55
C LEU A 325 21.22 -6.23 -2.26
N PRO A 326 20.04 -5.96 -2.80
CA PRO A 326 19.74 -4.66 -3.35
C PRO A 326 19.71 -3.59 -2.25
N SER A 327 20.28 -2.43 -2.53
CA SER A 327 20.04 -1.21 -1.76
C SER A 327 18.71 -0.64 -2.26
N ALA A 328 17.66 -0.75 -1.46
CA ALA A 328 16.31 -0.43 -1.93
C ALA A 328 15.49 0.44 -0.96
N LEU A 329 15.85 0.41 0.32
CA LEU A 329 15.06 0.99 1.41
C LEU A 329 15.78 2.19 2.06
N LEU A 330 15.24 2.67 3.19
CA LEU A 330 15.74 3.88 3.84
C LEU A 330 16.87 3.63 4.84
N TRP A 331 17.00 2.41 5.35
CA TRP A 331 18.07 1.97 6.23
C TRP A 331 18.86 0.84 5.57
N ASP A 332 20.17 0.87 5.74
CA ASP A 332 21.05 -0.21 5.30
C ASP A 332 20.91 -1.47 6.16
N THR A 333 21.70 -2.50 5.88
CA THR A 333 21.70 -3.78 6.62
C THR A 333 22.13 -3.65 8.09
N ASN A 334 22.76 -2.54 8.47
CA ASN A 334 23.21 -2.22 9.83
C ASN A 334 22.29 -1.18 10.52
N TYR A 335 21.15 -0.87 9.92
CA TYR A 335 20.21 0.16 10.38
C TYR A 335 20.79 1.59 10.40
N VAL A 336 21.78 1.87 9.53
CA VAL A 336 22.25 3.23 9.29
C VAL A 336 21.33 3.88 8.25
N LYS A 337 20.93 5.13 8.51
CA LYS A 337 20.10 5.92 7.58
C LYS A 337 20.89 6.22 6.29
N LYS A 338 20.30 5.89 5.16
CA LYS A 338 20.88 6.08 3.83
C LYS A 338 20.58 7.46 3.25
N SER A 339 21.15 7.75 2.09
CA SER A 339 20.82 8.95 1.31
C SER A 339 19.34 9.01 0.91
N SER A 340 18.72 7.86 0.63
CA SER A 340 17.28 7.71 0.39
C SER A 340 16.41 8.21 1.56
N TYR A 341 16.82 7.94 2.82
CA TYR A 341 16.18 8.51 4.00
C TYR A 341 16.21 10.05 3.97
N THR A 342 17.38 10.62 3.62
CA THR A 342 17.53 12.09 3.51
C THR A 342 16.65 12.65 2.41
N GLY A 343 16.54 11.97 1.24
CA GLY A 343 15.66 12.36 0.15
C GLY A 343 14.19 12.43 0.58
N ALA A 344 13.70 11.38 1.25
CA ALA A 344 12.34 11.36 1.79
C ALA A 344 12.11 12.46 2.83
N MET A 345 13.07 12.69 3.73
CA MET A 345 13.00 13.74 4.75
C MET A 345 12.96 15.14 4.12
N ASP A 346 13.83 15.43 3.13
CA ASP A 346 13.90 16.72 2.44
C ASP A 346 12.55 17.02 1.77
N ALA A 347 11.97 16.04 1.06
CA ALA A 347 10.67 16.16 0.40
C ALA A 347 9.52 16.43 1.38
N LEU A 348 9.46 15.69 2.52
CA LEU A 348 8.46 15.90 3.55
C LEU A 348 8.57 17.28 4.22
N GLN A 349 9.75 17.88 4.22
CA GLN A 349 10.03 19.22 4.78
C GLN A 349 9.90 20.34 3.75
N GLY A 350 9.62 20.00 2.48
CA GLY A 350 9.51 20.98 1.39
C GLY A 350 10.83 21.58 0.96
N ARG A 351 11.93 20.80 1.02
CA ARG A 351 13.30 21.22 0.64
C ARG A 351 13.71 20.58 -0.66
#